data_a6db3317a1e0bef21d57452f1954c659
#
_entry.id   a6db3317a1e0bef21d57452f1954c659
#
_cell.length_a   1.000
_cell.length_b   1.000
_cell.length_c   1.000
_cell.angle_alpha   90.00
_cell.angle_beta   90.00
_cell.angle_gamma   90.00
#
_symmetry.space_group_name_H-M   'P 1'
#
loop_
_entity.id
_entity.type
_entity.pdbx_description
1 polymer ?
#
loop_
_entity_poly.entity_id
_entity_poly.type
_entity_poly.pdbx_seq_one_letter_code
_entity_poly.pdbx_strand_id
1 'polypeptide(L)'
;MSELAADGIPVTVTCRVLTLARQPYYRWLAAPVTPRDLEQAYLANALFDAHGDDPEFGYRFLADEARDAGFAACDRTVWRICSAQGWWSVFGKKRRGKASRPGTASHDDLVERVFTAAAPNQL
;
A
#
# COMPACT_ATOMS: atom_id res chain seq x y z
N MET A 1 9.12 -24.62 -15.82
CA MET A 1 10.31 -25.44 -15.53
C MET A 1 9.97 -26.85 -15.07
N SER A 2 9.04 -27.04 -14.15
CA SER A 2 8.58 -28.37 -13.71
C SER A 2 7.93 -29.17 -14.84
N GLU A 3 7.14 -28.53 -15.69
CA GLU A 3 6.53 -29.14 -16.89
C GLU A 3 7.60 -29.65 -17.86
N LEU A 4 8.59 -28.81 -18.19
CA LEU A 4 9.71 -29.18 -19.06
C LEU A 4 10.54 -30.31 -18.49
N ALA A 5 10.68 -30.39 -17.18
CA ALA A 5 11.37 -31.51 -16.51
C ALA A 5 10.52 -32.80 -16.60
N ALA A 6 9.20 -32.71 -16.54
CA ALA A 6 8.30 -33.85 -16.75
C ALA A 6 8.34 -34.35 -18.21
N ASP A 7 8.57 -33.47 -19.18
CA ASP A 7 8.75 -33.77 -20.60
C ASP A 7 10.15 -34.33 -20.91
N GLY A 8 10.98 -34.59 -19.87
CA GLY A 8 12.31 -35.20 -20.01
C GLY A 8 13.43 -34.20 -20.33
N ILE A 9 13.15 -32.89 -20.33
CA ILE A 9 14.21 -31.88 -20.56
C ILE A 9 14.98 -31.65 -19.27
N PRO A 10 16.33 -31.84 -19.26
CA PRO A 10 17.12 -31.66 -18.06
C PRO A 10 17.04 -30.23 -17.51
N VAL A 11 16.78 -30.09 -16.20
CA VAL A 11 16.72 -28.79 -15.51
C VAL A 11 17.94 -27.91 -15.77
N THR A 12 19.11 -28.53 -15.94
CA THR A 12 20.37 -27.85 -16.26
C THR A 12 20.28 -27.10 -17.60
N VAL A 13 19.65 -27.70 -18.60
CA VAL A 13 19.49 -27.12 -19.93
C VAL A 13 18.50 -25.95 -19.86
N THR A 14 17.35 -26.17 -19.19
CA THR A 14 16.32 -25.14 -19.00
C THR A 14 16.88 -23.94 -18.24
N CYS A 15 17.63 -24.17 -17.15
CA CYS A 15 18.25 -23.08 -16.39
C CYS A 15 19.27 -22.30 -17.22
N ARG A 16 20.05 -22.99 -18.08
CA ARG A 16 21.01 -22.31 -18.96
C ARG A 16 20.33 -21.42 -20.00
N VAL A 17 19.27 -21.92 -20.62
CA VAL A 17 18.50 -21.15 -21.63
C VAL A 17 17.82 -19.94 -21.01
N LEU A 18 17.25 -20.09 -19.80
CA LEU A 18 16.58 -19.01 -19.08
C LEU A 18 17.53 -18.10 -18.28
N THR A 19 18.85 -18.35 -18.35
CA THR A 19 19.87 -17.61 -17.57
C THR A 19 19.60 -17.61 -16.05
N LEU A 20 19.00 -18.67 -15.53
CA LEU A 20 18.66 -18.83 -14.12
C LEU A 20 19.65 -19.75 -13.39
N ALA A 21 19.94 -19.41 -12.13
CA ALA A 21 20.70 -20.32 -11.28
C ALA A 21 19.84 -21.54 -10.90
N ARG A 22 20.47 -22.73 -10.78
CA ARG A 22 19.75 -23.97 -10.43
C ARG A 22 19.28 -24.01 -8.96
N GLN A 23 20.07 -23.45 -8.05
CA GLN A 23 19.76 -23.51 -6.61
C GLN A 23 18.42 -22.89 -6.22
N PRO A 24 18.02 -21.70 -6.70
CA PRO A 24 16.69 -21.15 -6.43
C PRO A 24 15.54 -22.06 -6.86
N TYR A 25 15.70 -22.75 -7.99
CA TYR A 25 14.69 -23.69 -8.48
C TYR A 25 14.51 -24.89 -7.52
N TYR A 26 15.59 -25.52 -7.10
CA TYR A 26 15.50 -26.66 -6.19
C TYR A 26 15.04 -26.24 -4.78
N ARG A 27 15.41 -25.04 -4.34
CA ARG A 27 14.90 -24.49 -3.08
C ARG A 27 13.40 -24.27 -3.13
N TRP A 28 12.91 -23.68 -4.22
CA TRP A 28 11.49 -23.52 -4.44
C TRP A 28 10.74 -24.85 -4.54
N LEU A 29 11.34 -25.85 -5.20
CA LEU A 29 10.73 -27.18 -5.31
C LEU A 29 10.61 -27.88 -3.95
N ALA A 30 11.60 -27.70 -3.08
CA ALA A 30 11.62 -28.28 -1.73
C ALA A 30 10.67 -27.57 -0.76
N ALA A 31 10.55 -26.26 -0.88
CA ALA A 31 9.68 -25.43 -0.03
C ALA A 31 9.07 -24.28 -0.86
N PRO A 32 7.97 -24.55 -1.60
CA PRO A 32 7.33 -23.56 -2.46
C PRO A 32 6.72 -22.39 -1.68
N VAL A 33 6.31 -22.64 -0.45
CA VAL A 33 5.83 -21.61 0.49
C VAL A 33 6.82 -21.50 1.63
N THR A 34 7.42 -20.33 1.78
CA THR A 34 8.32 -20.08 2.91
C THR A 34 7.54 -19.72 4.17
N PRO A 35 8.07 -19.94 5.39
CA PRO A 35 7.42 -19.47 6.62
C PRO A 35 7.08 -17.98 6.59
N ARG A 36 7.96 -17.18 6.01
CA ARG A 36 7.74 -15.74 5.83
C ARG A 36 6.55 -15.41 4.92
N ASP A 37 6.37 -16.17 3.83
CA ASP A 37 5.22 -15.96 2.93
C ASP A 37 3.93 -16.34 3.63
N LEU A 38 3.96 -17.37 4.46
CA LEU A 38 2.83 -17.80 5.28
C LEU A 38 2.46 -16.73 6.32
N GLU A 39 3.44 -16.22 7.07
CA GLU A 39 3.24 -15.13 8.03
C GLU A 39 2.69 -13.87 7.34
N GLN A 40 3.23 -13.53 6.16
CA GLN A 40 2.73 -12.39 5.40
C GLN A 40 1.30 -12.62 4.89
N ALA A 41 0.92 -13.84 4.54
CA ALA A 41 -0.45 -14.17 4.15
C ALA A 41 -1.43 -14.03 5.32
N TYR A 42 -1.07 -14.52 6.51
CA TYR A 42 -1.89 -14.33 7.72
C TYR A 42 -2.04 -12.85 8.09
N LEU A 43 -0.94 -12.09 8.02
CA LEU A 43 -0.99 -10.65 8.22
C LEU A 43 -1.91 -9.97 7.19
N ALA A 44 -1.82 -10.35 5.92
CA ALA A 44 -2.70 -9.79 4.88
C ALA A 44 -4.18 -10.09 5.15
N ASN A 45 -4.51 -11.29 5.61
CA ASN A 45 -5.88 -11.64 5.98
C ASN A 45 -6.39 -10.77 7.14
N ALA A 46 -5.59 -10.61 8.21
CA ALA A 46 -5.96 -9.76 9.34
C ALA A 46 -6.18 -8.30 8.92
N LEU A 47 -5.32 -7.77 8.03
CA LEU A 47 -5.47 -6.42 7.49
C LEU A 47 -6.71 -6.29 6.60
N PHE A 48 -7.06 -7.34 5.86
CA PHE A 48 -8.27 -7.37 5.03
C PHE A 48 -9.53 -7.31 5.89
N ASP A 49 -9.59 -8.13 6.94
CA ASP A 49 -10.72 -8.18 7.87
C ASP A 49 -10.89 -6.82 8.57
N ALA A 50 -9.81 -6.24 9.13
CA ALA A 50 -9.83 -4.94 9.77
C ALA A 50 -10.23 -3.81 8.81
N HIS A 51 -9.79 -3.86 7.54
CA HIS A 51 -10.20 -2.88 6.54
C HIS A 51 -11.65 -3.08 6.08
N GLY A 52 -12.15 -4.30 6.13
CA GLY A 52 -13.56 -4.63 5.85
C GLY A 52 -14.49 -4.10 6.93
N ASP A 53 -14.08 -4.19 8.19
CA ASP A 53 -14.84 -3.70 9.34
C ASP A 53 -14.86 -2.16 9.37
N ASP A 54 -13.70 -1.52 9.13
CA ASP A 54 -13.52 -0.07 9.12
C ASP A 54 -12.81 0.42 7.84
N PRO A 55 -13.52 0.62 6.75
CA PRO A 55 -12.94 1.06 5.46
C PRO A 55 -12.29 2.45 5.51
N GLU A 56 -12.55 3.24 6.56
CA GLU A 56 -11.96 4.55 6.75
C GLU A 56 -10.52 4.47 7.27
N PHE A 57 -10.11 3.33 7.81
CA PHE A 57 -8.77 3.14 8.35
C PHE A 57 -7.71 3.15 7.25
N GLY A 58 -6.73 4.03 7.45
CA GLY A 58 -5.51 4.02 6.64
C GLY A 58 -4.51 2.98 7.16
N TYR A 59 -3.49 2.69 6.37
CA TYR A 59 -2.50 1.64 6.68
C TYR A 59 -1.86 1.74 8.07
N ARG A 60 -1.78 2.93 8.69
CA ARG A 60 -1.22 3.10 10.04
C ARG A 60 -2.14 2.52 11.11
N PHE A 61 -3.43 2.83 11.02
CA PHE A 61 -4.43 2.25 11.92
C PHE A 61 -4.52 0.74 11.72
N LEU A 62 -4.54 0.28 10.46
CA LEU A 62 -4.49 -1.16 10.17
C LEU A 62 -3.22 -1.84 10.73
N ALA A 63 -2.09 -1.13 10.78
CA ALA A 63 -0.88 -1.64 11.40
C ALA A 63 -1.01 -1.76 12.93
N ASP A 64 -1.70 -0.83 13.58
CA ASP A 64 -1.96 -0.87 15.02
C ASP A 64 -2.93 -2.02 15.33
N GLU A 65 -4.03 -2.17 14.60
CA GLU A 65 -4.96 -3.30 14.73
C GLU A 65 -4.26 -4.66 14.56
N ALA A 66 -3.39 -4.77 13.55
CA ALA A 66 -2.62 -6.00 13.35
C ALA A 66 -1.66 -6.30 14.52
N ARG A 67 -1.05 -5.28 15.14
CA ARG A 67 -0.19 -5.45 16.32
C ARG A 67 -1.00 -5.88 17.53
N ASP A 68 -2.18 -5.29 17.73
CA ASP A 68 -3.10 -5.66 18.81
C ASP A 68 -3.61 -7.09 18.64
N ALA A 69 -3.77 -7.55 17.41
CA ALA A 69 -4.05 -8.95 17.08
C ALA A 69 -2.82 -9.89 17.23
N GLY A 70 -1.67 -9.37 17.63
CA GLY A 70 -0.45 -10.14 17.90
C GLY A 70 0.49 -10.35 16.72
N PHE A 71 0.30 -9.66 15.60
CA PHE A 71 1.21 -9.75 14.47
C PHE A 71 2.41 -8.81 14.62
N ALA A 72 3.62 -9.29 14.30
CA ALA A 72 4.82 -8.47 14.22
C ALA A 72 4.81 -7.61 12.93
N ALA A 73 3.93 -6.60 12.88
CA ALA A 73 3.72 -5.79 11.70
C ALA A 73 4.46 -4.45 11.79
N CYS A 74 5.39 -4.19 10.87
CA CYS A 74 5.93 -2.85 10.70
C CYS A 74 5.14 -2.07 9.65
N ASP A 75 4.99 -0.75 9.85
CA ASP A 75 4.21 0.14 8.99
C ASP A 75 4.55 0.01 7.51
N ARG A 76 5.83 -0.16 7.17
CA ARG A 76 6.27 -0.31 5.79
C ARG A 76 5.76 -1.60 5.15
N THR A 77 5.70 -2.70 5.89
CA THR A 77 5.15 -3.97 5.39
C THR A 77 3.65 -3.85 5.18
N VAL A 78 2.94 -3.28 6.16
CA VAL A 78 1.50 -3.03 6.05
C VAL A 78 1.18 -2.11 4.89
N TRP A 79 1.90 -0.99 4.76
CA TRP A 79 1.75 -0.08 3.63
C TRP A 79 1.94 -0.79 2.28
N ARG A 80 2.96 -1.66 2.17
CA ARG A 80 3.23 -2.42 0.94
C ARG A 80 2.09 -3.37 0.60
N ILE A 81 1.55 -4.08 1.60
CA ILE A 81 0.42 -5.00 1.42
C ILE A 81 -0.82 -4.22 1.01
N CYS A 82 -1.20 -3.17 1.74
CA CYS A 82 -2.36 -2.35 1.43
C CYS A 82 -2.25 -1.71 0.04
N SER A 83 -1.06 -1.21 -0.32
CA SER A 83 -0.81 -0.63 -1.65
C SER A 83 -0.94 -1.65 -2.77
N ALA A 84 -0.43 -2.86 -2.59
CA ALA A 84 -0.51 -3.92 -3.58
C ALA A 84 -1.95 -4.41 -3.80
N GLN A 85 -2.77 -4.39 -2.76
CA GLN A 85 -4.16 -4.82 -2.79
C GLN A 85 -5.15 -3.69 -3.09
N GLY A 86 -4.68 -2.43 -3.12
CA GLY A 86 -5.53 -1.27 -3.34
C GLY A 86 -6.43 -0.90 -2.15
N TRP A 87 -6.08 -1.33 -0.93
CA TRP A 87 -6.82 -0.99 0.29
C TRP A 87 -6.43 0.40 0.77
N TRP A 88 -7.18 1.37 0.32
CA TRP A 88 -7.00 2.77 0.67
C TRP A 88 -8.12 3.22 1.60
N SER A 89 -7.80 4.11 2.53
CA SER A 89 -8.81 4.76 3.36
C SER A 89 -9.89 5.42 2.50
N VAL A 90 -11.14 5.01 2.71
CA VAL A 90 -12.33 5.54 2.00
C VAL A 90 -12.78 6.84 2.67
N PHE A 91 -11.88 7.80 2.83
CA PHE A 91 -12.30 9.13 3.24
C PHE A 91 -12.98 9.83 2.06
N GLY A 92 -14.29 10.02 2.17
CA GLY A 92 -15.16 10.58 1.14
C GLY A 92 -14.95 12.07 0.81
N LYS A 93 -13.75 12.61 1.03
CA LYS A 93 -13.40 13.88 0.44
C LYS A 93 -13.13 13.65 -1.04
N LYS A 94 -14.15 13.89 -1.87
CA LYS A 94 -13.93 14.11 -3.30
C LYS A 94 -12.65 14.93 -3.43
N ARG A 95 -11.63 14.38 -4.12
CA ARG A 95 -10.48 15.18 -4.56
C ARG A 95 -11.09 16.44 -5.16
N ARG A 96 -10.86 17.59 -4.55
CA ARG A 96 -11.16 18.85 -5.21
C ARG A 96 -10.47 18.78 -6.54
N GLY A 97 -11.25 18.74 -7.63
CA GLY A 97 -10.70 18.83 -8.97
C GLY A 97 -9.75 20.01 -8.98
N LYS A 98 -8.69 19.94 -9.79
CA LYS A 98 -7.77 21.06 -10.01
C LYS A 98 -8.61 22.33 -10.04
N ALA A 99 -8.29 23.25 -9.13
CA ALA A 99 -9.05 24.44 -8.81
C ALA A 99 -9.86 24.97 -9.99
N SER A 100 -11.19 24.98 -9.84
CA SER A 100 -11.99 25.84 -10.69
C SER A 100 -11.30 27.20 -10.73
N ARG A 101 -11.12 27.77 -11.93
CA ARG A 101 -10.63 29.14 -12.08
C ARG A 101 -11.28 29.99 -11.01
N PRO A 102 -10.51 30.82 -10.28
CA PRO A 102 -11.11 31.75 -9.34
C PRO A 102 -12.21 32.50 -10.09
N GLY A 103 -13.44 32.48 -9.56
CA GLY A 103 -14.49 33.28 -10.10
C GLY A 103 -14.06 34.74 -10.09
N THR A 104 -14.71 35.59 -10.89
CA THR A 104 -14.55 37.02 -10.78
C THR A 104 -14.72 37.41 -9.32
N ALA A 105 -13.74 38.14 -8.76
CA ALA A 105 -13.86 38.64 -7.38
C ALA A 105 -15.18 39.37 -7.23
N SER A 106 -16.01 38.97 -6.27
CA SER A 106 -17.30 39.59 -6.01
C SER A 106 -17.17 40.94 -5.28
N HIS A 107 -15.97 41.21 -4.76
CA HIS A 107 -15.64 42.45 -4.05
C HIS A 107 -14.19 42.81 -4.36
N ASP A 108 -13.89 44.11 -4.34
CA ASP A 108 -12.54 44.60 -4.38
C ASP A 108 -11.79 44.14 -3.11
N ASP A 109 -10.55 43.76 -3.25
CA ASP A 109 -9.71 43.41 -2.10
C ASP A 109 -9.26 44.70 -1.39
N LEU A 110 -10.12 45.15 -0.49
CA LEU A 110 -9.90 46.41 0.29
C LEU A 110 -8.71 46.25 1.28
N VAL A 111 -8.34 45.03 1.61
CA VAL A 111 -7.28 44.78 2.57
C VAL A 111 -5.91 44.66 1.89
N GLU A 112 -5.87 44.43 0.57
CA GLU A 112 -4.66 44.27 -0.24
C GLU A 112 -3.63 43.33 0.39
N ARG A 113 -4.11 42.29 1.10
CA ARG A 113 -3.30 41.35 1.91
C ARG A 113 -2.52 41.99 3.05
N VAL A 114 -2.85 43.19 3.47
CA VAL A 114 -2.26 43.84 4.65
C VAL A 114 -3.13 43.51 5.86
N PHE A 115 -2.75 42.48 6.60
CA PHE A 115 -3.47 41.97 7.77
C PHE A 115 -2.96 42.56 9.09
N THR A 116 -2.52 43.82 9.08
CA THR A 116 -2.06 44.52 10.29
C THR A 116 -3.03 45.62 10.65
N ALA A 117 -3.54 45.58 11.87
CA ALA A 117 -4.42 46.61 12.43
C ALA A 117 -3.85 47.13 13.75
N ALA A 118 -4.04 48.43 14.02
CA ALA A 118 -3.58 49.08 15.25
C ALA A 118 -4.46 48.73 16.47
N ALA A 119 -5.69 48.27 16.26
CA ALA A 119 -6.64 47.88 17.30
C ALA A 119 -7.56 46.75 16.86
N PRO A 120 -8.22 46.03 17.79
CA PRO A 120 -9.20 45.00 17.46
C PRO A 120 -10.38 45.60 16.64
N ASN A 121 -10.90 44.81 15.70
CA ASN A 121 -12.04 45.15 14.82
C ASN A 121 -11.78 46.35 13.87
N GLN A 122 -10.56 46.54 13.43
CA GLN A 122 -10.17 47.56 12.43
C GLN A 122 -9.90 47.00 11.04
N LEU A 123 -10.06 45.67 10.85
CA LEU A 123 -9.96 45.00 9.56
C LEU A 123 -11.32 44.58 9.05
#